data_3b50de2ddc0d9decf36f953feb18a676
#
_entry.id   3b50de2ddc0d9decf36f953feb18a676
#
_cell.length_a   1.000
_cell.length_b   1.000
_cell.length_c   1.000
_cell.angle_alpha   90.00
_cell.angle_beta   90.00
_cell.angle_gamma   90.00
#
_symmetry.space_group_name_H-M   'P 1'
#
loop_
_entity.id
_entity.type
_entity.pdbx_description
1 polymer ?
#
loop_
_entity_poly.entity_id
_entity_poly.type
_entity_poly.pdbx_seq_one_letter_code
_entity_poly.pdbx_strand_id
1 'polypeptide(L)'
;RSSFQPHPGLQKTLEQFHLSSMSSLGGPAAFSARWAQDMCETILEGETISCFVVGGEKRLCLPQILNSVLRDFSLQQINAVCDELHVYCSRCTADQLEILKVMGILPFSAPSCGLITKTDAERLCNALLYGGSYPPRCAKKSDFPPGPLELELTESSFRVYHECFGKCRGLFVPELYGHPSAPCIQCLDCRLMYPPHKFVVHSHKALENRTCHWGFDSANWRAYILLARDNPGAGGEEEQARLSRLLEEMKEKFDYSNKYKRKAAR
;
A
#
# COMPACT_ATOMS: atom_id res chain seq x y z
N ARG A 1 -2.26 -27.71 -19.59
CA ARG A 1 -3.04 -27.02 -18.53
C ARG A 1 -2.37 -27.36 -17.22
N SER A 2 -1.45 -26.52 -16.76
CA SER A 2 -0.83 -26.62 -15.46
C SER A 2 -1.86 -26.10 -14.45
N SER A 3 -2.32 -26.97 -13.57
CA SER A 3 -3.19 -26.59 -12.44
C SER A 3 -2.34 -25.81 -11.45
N PHE A 4 -2.63 -24.53 -11.34
CA PHE A 4 -2.05 -23.64 -10.37
C PHE A 4 -2.40 -24.13 -8.95
N GLN A 5 -1.38 -24.36 -8.12
CA GLN A 5 -1.56 -24.59 -6.68
C GLN A 5 -1.05 -23.35 -5.93
N PRO A 6 -1.90 -22.67 -5.14
CA PRO A 6 -1.47 -21.54 -4.31
C PRO A 6 -0.42 -21.99 -3.30
N HIS A 7 0.43 -21.05 -2.88
CA HIS A 7 1.47 -21.33 -1.88
C HIS A 7 0.85 -22.02 -0.64
N PRO A 8 1.36 -23.18 -0.19
CA PRO A 8 0.70 -24.01 0.82
C PRO A 8 0.37 -23.29 2.14
N GLY A 9 1.14 -22.26 2.49
CA GLY A 9 0.91 -21.46 3.69
C GLY A 9 -0.31 -20.53 3.56
N LEU A 10 -0.51 -19.92 2.39
CA LEU A 10 -1.62 -19.01 2.14
C LEU A 10 -2.93 -19.80 2.00
N GLN A 11 -2.91 -20.90 1.27
CA GLN A 11 -4.09 -21.76 1.09
C GLN A 11 -4.64 -22.30 2.42
N LYS A 12 -3.77 -22.81 3.29
CA LYS A 12 -4.19 -23.29 4.63
C LYS A 12 -4.78 -22.17 5.49
N THR A 13 -4.19 -20.97 5.45
CA THR A 13 -4.68 -19.82 6.21
C THR A 13 -6.05 -19.38 5.71
N LEU A 14 -6.26 -19.36 4.41
CA LEU A 14 -7.50 -18.92 3.77
C LEU A 14 -8.64 -19.94 3.91
N GLU A 15 -8.36 -21.22 3.73
CA GLU A 15 -9.35 -22.30 3.91
C GLU A 15 -9.85 -22.41 5.37
N GLN A 16 -8.95 -22.21 6.33
CA GLN A 16 -9.28 -22.24 7.76
C GLN A 16 -10.11 -21.02 8.21
N PHE A 17 -9.99 -19.89 7.50
CA PHE A 17 -10.75 -18.70 7.81
C PHE A 17 -12.22 -18.78 7.40
N HIS A 18 -12.52 -19.46 6.32
CA HIS A 18 -13.92 -19.70 5.86
C HIS A 18 -14.74 -20.53 6.85
N LEU A 19 -14.09 -21.33 7.68
CA LEU A 19 -14.75 -22.21 8.66
C LEU A 19 -15.02 -21.55 10.02
N SER A 20 -14.47 -20.35 10.27
CA SER A 20 -14.40 -19.77 11.64
C SER A 20 -15.24 -18.50 11.85
N SER A 21 -16.12 -18.10 10.95
CA SER A 21 -16.86 -16.83 11.08
C SER A 21 -18.04 -16.84 12.07
N MET A 22 -18.06 -17.73 13.05
CA MET A 22 -19.12 -17.77 14.07
C MET A 22 -18.56 -17.87 15.50
N SER A 23 -18.99 -16.93 16.33
CA SER A 23 -19.06 -16.90 17.79
C SER A 23 -17.89 -16.28 18.56
N SER A 24 -18.14 -15.05 19.02
CA SER A 24 -17.46 -14.40 20.14
C SER A 24 -18.06 -14.84 21.46
N LEU A 25 -17.25 -15.16 22.48
CA LEU A 25 -17.55 -14.94 23.91
C LEU A 25 -16.29 -15.05 24.79
N GLY A 26 -16.22 -14.19 25.78
CA GLY A 26 -15.08 -13.76 26.56
C GLY A 26 -14.33 -14.79 27.39
N GLY A 27 -13.09 -14.45 27.71
CA GLY A 27 -12.19 -15.14 28.64
C GLY A 27 -11.21 -14.18 29.32
N PRO A 28 -10.53 -14.54 30.38
CA PRO A 28 -10.11 -13.69 31.48
C PRO A 28 -8.85 -12.83 31.29
N ALA A 29 -8.88 -11.67 31.94
CA ALA A 29 -8.00 -10.49 31.83
C ALA A 29 -6.59 -10.61 32.46
N ALA A 30 -6.03 -11.78 32.69
CA ALA A 30 -4.79 -11.91 33.48
C ALA A 30 -3.49 -12.08 32.70
N PHE A 31 -3.52 -12.21 31.37
CA PHE A 31 -2.33 -12.51 30.55
C PHE A 31 -1.71 -11.31 29.84
N SER A 32 -2.27 -10.11 29.96
CA SER A 32 -2.14 -9.04 28.98
C SER A 32 -0.91 -8.11 29.06
N ALA A 33 -0.23 -8.00 30.19
CA ALA A 33 0.65 -6.84 30.40
C ALA A 33 2.07 -6.95 29.77
N ARG A 34 2.58 -8.15 29.54
CA ARG A 34 3.94 -8.34 29.03
C ARG A 34 4.02 -8.49 27.50
N TRP A 35 2.95 -8.93 26.88
CA TRP A 35 2.86 -9.29 25.45
C TRP A 35 2.15 -8.25 24.58
N ALA A 36 1.39 -7.34 25.20
CA ALA A 36 0.71 -6.25 24.50
C ALA A 36 1.68 -5.18 23.94
N GLN A 37 2.97 -5.22 24.32
CA GLN A 37 3.96 -4.23 23.90
C GLN A 37 4.37 -4.37 22.43
N ASP A 38 4.21 -5.54 21.82
CA ASP A 38 4.60 -5.78 20.42
C ASP A 38 3.46 -5.64 19.43
N MET A 39 2.21 -5.59 19.91
CA MET A 39 1.05 -5.39 19.06
C MET A 39 0.78 -3.91 18.85
N CYS A 40 0.53 -3.55 17.60
CA CYS A 40 0.18 -2.21 17.20
C CYS A 40 -1.02 -2.23 16.24
N GLU A 41 -1.50 -1.06 15.90
CA GLU A 41 -2.51 -0.87 14.86
C GLU A 41 -1.96 0.03 13.75
N THR A 42 -2.50 -0.16 12.56
CA THR A 42 -2.20 0.71 11.41
C THR A 42 -3.45 0.85 10.56
N ILE A 43 -3.51 1.93 9.79
CA ILE A 43 -4.59 2.15 8.84
C ILE A 43 -4.17 1.61 7.48
N LEU A 44 -5.04 0.80 6.87
CA LEU A 44 -4.92 0.28 5.51
C LEU A 44 -6.24 0.54 4.78
N GLU A 45 -6.23 1.38 3.75
CA GLU A 45 -7.42 1.76 2.96
C GLU A 45 -8.61 2.23 3.83
N GLY A 46 -8.32 2.98 4.90
CA GLY A 46 -9.31 3.50 5.83
C GLY A 46 -9.73 2.55 6.96
N GLU A 47 -9.32 1.29 6.91
CA GLU A 47 -9.63 0.28 7.93
C GLU A 47 -8.48 0.14 8.93
N THR A 48 -8.81 -0.05 10.21
CA THR A 48 -7.83 -0.30 11.27
C THR A 48 -7.46 -1.78 11.28
N ILE A 49 -6.16 -2.07 11.05
CA ILE A 49 -5.64 -3.43 10.99
C ILE A 49 -4.63 -3.63 12.12
N SER A 50 -4.80 -4.70 12.88
CA SER A 50 -3.85 -5.11 13.91
C SER A 50 -2.55 -5.61 13.30
N CYS A 51 -1.44 -5.26 13.91
CA CYS A 51 -0.11 -5.59 13.41
C CYS A 51 0.87 -5.88 14.55
N PHE A 52 1.98 -6.51 14.18
CA PHE A 52 3.16 -6.69 15.02
C PHE A 52 4.36 -5.99 14.38
N VAL A 53 5.22 -5.39 15.21
CA VAL A 53 6.49 -4.85 14.75
C VAL A 53 7.55 -5.94 14.85
N VAL A 54 8.07 -6.40 13.72
CA VAL A 54 9.10 -7.43 13.63
C VAL A 54 10.29 -6.89 12.85
N GLY A 55 11.43 -6.75 13.50
CA GLY A 55 12.61 -6.19 12.85
C GLY A 55 12.44 -4.76 12.34
N GLY A 56 11.61 -3.96 13.01
CA GLY A 56 11.31 -2.58 12.60
C GLY A 56 10.23 -2.46 11.52
N GLU A 57 9.68 -3.58 11.04
CA GLU A 57 8.65 -3.63 10.00
C GLU A 57 7.30 -4.04 10.59
N LYS A 58 6.23 -3.36 10.19
CA LYS A 58 4.88 -3.72 10.58
C LYS A 58 4.39 -4.90 9.76
N ARG A 59 3.96 -5.96 10.45
CA ARG A 59 3.33 -7.14 9.86
C ARG A 59 1.88 -7.22 10.27
N LEU A 60 1.00 -7.08 9.31
CA LEU A 60 -0.45 -6.92 9.47
C LEU A 60 -1.14 -8.28 9.53
N CYS A 61 -2.22 -8.36 10.29
CA CYS A 61 -3.10 -9.52 10.36
C CYS A 61 -3.81 -9.72 9.02
N LEU A 62 -3.36 -10.69 8.21
CA LEU A 62 -3.93 -10.96 6.90
C LEU A 62 -5.43 -11.28 6.96
N PRO A 63 -5.91 -12.10 7.89
CA PRO A 63 -7.34 -12.36 8.03
C PRO A 63 -8.20 -11.11 8.20
N GLN A 64 -7.77 -10.11 8.97
CA GLN A 64 -8.51 -8.85 9.07
C GLN A 64 -8.59 -8.13 7.72
N ILE A 65 -7.50 -8.10 6.97
CA ILE A 65 -7.46 -7.47 5.63
C ILE A 65 -8.45 -8.17 4.69
N LEU A 66 -8.49 -9.51 4.71
CA LEU A 66 -9.39 -10.29 3.87
C LEU A 66 -10.86 -10.06 4.21
N ASN A 67 -11.18 -9.87 5.49
CA ASN A 67 -12.54 -9.68 5.97
C ASN A 67 -13.02 -8.22 5.98
N SER A 68 -12.12 -7.26 5.76
CA SER A 68 -12.45 -5.84 5.72
C SER A 68 -12.17 -5.24 4.34
N VAL A 69 -10.93 -4.87 4.09
CA VAL A 69 -10.50 -4.16 2.87
C VAL A 69 -10.73 -4.97 1.61
N LEU A 70 -10.48 -6.27 1.63
CA LEU A 70 -10.52 -7.16 0.46
C LEU A 70 -11.72 -8.12 0.45
N ARG A 71 -12.74 -7.89 1.26
CA ARG A 71 -13.91 -8.77 1.40
C ARG A 71 -14.68 -9.04 0.10
N ASP A 72 -14.62 -8.11 -0.85
CA ASP A 72 -15.34 -8.20 -2.11
C ASP A 72 -14.58 -8.97 -3.21
N PHE A 73 -13.34 -9.40 -2.91
CA PHE A 73 -12.51 -10.18 -3.82
C PHE A 73 -12.52 -11.65 -3.45
N SER A 74 -12.56 -12.51 -4.46
CA SER A 74 -12.40 -13.95 -4.24
C SER A 74 -10.97 -14.28 -3.85
N LEU A 75 -10.78 -15.37 -3.09
CA LEU A 75 -9.45 -15.85 -2.73
C LEU A 75 -8.59 -16.16 -3.97
N GLN A 76 -9.22 -16.62 -5.06
CA GLN A 76 -8.51 -16.88 -6.31
C GLN A 76 -7.95 -15.61 -6.92
N GLN A 77 -8.70 -14.50 -6.90
CA GLN A 77 -8.22 -13.19 -7.36
C GLN A 77 -7.07 -12.69 -6.51
N ILE A 78 -7.21 -12.78 -5.17
CA ILE A 78 -6.18 -12.35 -4.22
C ILE A 78 -4.89 -13.16 -4.42
N ASN A 79 -5.00 -14.49 -4.53
CA ASN A 79 -3.84 -15.36 -4.75
C ASN A 79 -3.14 -15.05 -6.08
N ALA A 80 -3.90 -14.86 -7.17
CA ALA A 80 -3.33 -14.54 -8.47
C ALA A 80 -2.51 -13.23 -8.42
N VAL A 81 -3.01 -12.21 -7.73
CA VAL A 81 -2.30 -10.94 -7.56
C VAL A 81 -1.10 -11.08 -6.62
N CYS A 82 -1.22 -11.86 -5.53
CA CYS A 82 -0.07 -12.15 -4.66
C CYS A 82 1.07 -12.83 -5.42
N ASP A 83 0.75 -13.76 -6.31
CA ASP A 83 1.75 -14.45 -7.14
C ASP A 83 2.39 -13.50 -8.15
N GLU A 84 1.58 -12.69 -8.82
CA GLU A 84 2.07 -11.69 -9.78
C GLU A 84 3.01 -10.66 -9.12
N LEU A 85 2.63 -10.18 -7.94
CA LEU A 85 3.42 -9.21 -7.17
C LEU A 85 4.55 -9.85 -6.36
N HIS A 86 4.64 -11.18 -6.33
CA HIS A 86 5.55 -11.93 -5.48
C HIS A 86 5.42 -11.57 -3.99
N VAL A 87 4.20 -11.43 -3.53
CA VAL A 87 3.87 -11.17 -2.13
C VAL A 87 3.85 -12.49 -1.35
N TYR A 88 4.60 -12.54 -0.26
CA TYR A 88 4.69 -13.70 0.62
C TYR A 88 4.22 -13.34 2.02
N CYS A 89 3.34 -14.19 2.57
CA CYS A 89 2.88 -14.06 3.94
C CYS A 89 3.71 -14.97 4.86
N SER A 90 4.06 -14.46 6.04
CA SER A 90 4.67 -15.25 7.11
C SER A 90 3.59 -15.82 8.04
N ARG A 91 3.89 -16.90 8.73
CA ARG A 91 3.04 -17.37 9.84
C ARG A 91 3.31 -16.54 11.09
N CYS A 92 2.28 -16.28 11.86
CA CYS A 92 2.45 -15.78 13.22
C CYS A 92 3.12 -16.84 14.11
N THR A 93 3.82 -16.40 15.14
CA THR A 93 4.28 -17.26 16.23
C THR A 93 3.12 -17.73 17.10
N ALA A 94 3.32 -18.71 17.96
CA ALA A 94 2.31 -19.15 18.91
C ALA A 94 1.85 -18.01 19.82
N ASP A 95 2.79 -17.19 20.31
CA ASP A 95 2.51 -16.05 21.18
C ASP A 95 1.69 -14.97 20.45
N GLN A 96 2.06 -14.64 19.21
CA GLN A 96 1.30 -13.68 18.38
C GLN A 96 -0.11 -14.18 18.10
N LEU A 97 -0.27 -15.49 17.83
CA LEU A 97 -1.59 -16.08 17.61
C LEU A 97 -2.46 -15.97 18.87
N GLU A 98 -1.87 -16.24 20.05
CA GLU A 98 -2.57 -16.14 21.32
C GLU A 98 -3.03 -14.72 21.62
N ILE A 99 -2.15 -13.72 21.39
CA ILE A 99 -2.50 -12.30 21.51
C ILE A 99 -3.69 -11.95 20.64
N LEU A 100 -3.68 -12.34 19.36
CA LEU A 100 -4.77 -12.06 18.41
C LEU A 100 -6.10 -12.70 18.85
N LYS A 101 -6.06 -13.86 19.49
CA LYS A 101 -7.23 -14.54 20.05
C LYS A 101 -7.75 -13.83 21.32
N VAL A 102 -6.87 -13.53 22.26
CA VAL A 102 -7.23 -12.86 23.51
C VAL A 102 -7.80 -11.47 23.24
N MET A 103 -7.27 -10.75 22.26
CA MET A 103 -7.77 -9.43 21.83
C MET A 103 -9.06 -9.51 21.00
N GLY A 104 -9.58 -10.71 20.74
CA GLY A 104 -10.81 -10.89 19.97
C GLY A 104 -10.69 -10.61 18.47
N ILE A 105 -9.46 -10.51 17.96
CA ILE A 105 -9.17 -10.29 16.54
C ILE A 105 -9.38 -11.57 15.74
N LEU A 106 -9.01 -12.71 16.35
CA LEU A 106 -9.23 -14.03 15.80
C LEU A 106 -10.08 -14.88 16.75
N PRO A 107 -10.86 -15.82 16.19
CA PRO A 107 -11.58 -16.79 17.01
C PRO A 107 -10.59 -17.71 17.76
N PHE A 108 -10.95 -18.15 18.96
CA PHE A 108 -10.11 -19.06 19.75
C PHE A 108 -9.79 -20.39 19.05
N SER A 109 -10.66 -20.82 18.15
CA SER A 109 -10.49 -22.02 17.34
C SER A 109 -9.50 -21.85 16.19
N ALA A 110 -9.01 -20.63 15.89
CA ALA A 110 -8.08 -20.40 14.80
C ALA A 110 -6.75 -21.15 15.04
N PRO A 111 -6.33 -22.06 14.16
CA PRO A 111 -5.12 -22.87 14.37
C PRO A 111 -3.84 -22.12 13.96
N SER A 112 -3.96 -21.10 13.16
CA SER A 112 -2.84 -20.27 12.68
C SER A 112 -3.33 -18.93 12.13
N CYS A 113 -2.40 -18.00 11.90
CA CYS A 113 -2.66 -16.72 11.25
C CYS A 113 -1.53 -16.40 10.30
N GLY A 114 -1.88 -15.86 9.14
CA GLY A 114 -0.93 -15.25 8.20
C GLY A 114 -0.69 -13.79 8.57
N LEU A 115 0.55 -13.37 8.45
CA LEU A 115 0.97 -11.98 8.57
C LEU A 115 1.57 -11.52 7.25
N ILE A 116 1.19 -10.32 6.81
CA ILE A 116 1.70 -9.68 5.60
C ILE A 116 2.40 -8.37 5.99
N THR A 117 3.52 -8.05 5.34
CA THR A 117 4.16 -6.77 5.59
C THR A 117 3.23 -5.61 5.19
N LYS A 118 3.32 -4.46 5.87
CA LYS A 118 2.51 -3.29 5.52
C LYS A 118 2.70 -2.89 4.07
N THR A 119 3.93 -2.89 3.60
CA THR A 119 4.29 -2.57 2.22
C THR A 119 3.62 -3.51 1.21
N ASP A 120 3.67 -4.82 1.45
CA ASP A 120 3.05 -5.79 0.57
C ASP A 120 1.51 -5.72 0.64
N ALA A 121 0.95 -5.44 1.81
CA ALA A 121 -0.48 -5.18 1.96
C ALA A 121 -0.93 -3.96 1.13
N GLU A 122 -0.17 -2.86 1.17
CA GLU A 122 -0.43 -1.66 0.37
C GLU A 122 -0.32 -1.96 -1.14
N ARG A 123 0.69 -2.73 -1.57
CA ARG A 123 0.85 -3.17 -2.97
C ARG A 123 -0.31 -4.04 -3.43
N LEU A 124 -0.71 -5.00 -2.62
CA LEU A 124 -1.83 -5.90 -2.88
C LEU A 124 -3.15 -5.12 -3.01
N CYS A 125 -3.45 -4.24 -2.06
CA CYS A 125 -4.63 -3.37 -2.10
C CYS A 125 -4.59 -2.44 -3.31
N ASN A 126 -3.44 -1.87 -3.63
CA ASN A 126 -3.28 -0.99 -4.79
C ASN A 126 -3.60 -1.74 -6.11
N ALA A 127 -3.09 -2.95 -6.26
CA ALA A 127 -3.33 -3.77 -7.45
C ALA A 127 -4.80 -4.22 -7.57
N LEU A 128 -5.44 -4.62 -6.48
CA LEU A 128 -6.81 -5.11 -6.48
C LEU A 128 -7.85 -4.00 -6.58
N LEU A 129 -7.67 -2.91 -5.83
CA LEU A 129 -8.65 -1.84 -5.75
C LEU A 129 -8.51 -0.82 -6.89
N TYR A 130 -7.30 -0.58 -7.38
CA TYR A 130 -6.98 0.49 -8.32
C TYR A 130 -6.30 -0.01 -9.60
N GLY A 131 -5.88 -1.26 -9.67
CA GLY A 131 -5.24 -1.86 -10.85
C GLY A 131 -6.22 -2.09 -11.98
N GLY A 132 -5.89 -1.62 -13.20
CA GLY A 132 -6.76 -1.68 -14.38
C GLY A 132 -7.02 -3.09 -14.94
N SER A 133 -6.43 -4.14 -14.38
CA SER A 133 -6.64 -5.55 -14.81
C SER A 133 -7.81 -6.23 -14.11
N TYR A 134 -8.32 -5.66 -13.04
CA TYR A 134 -9.50 -6.14 -12.32
C TYR A 134 -10.53 -5.02 -12.25
N PRO A 135 -11.75 -5.21 -12.79
CA PRO A 135 -12.76 -4.17 -12.70
C PRO A 135 -13.05 -3.90 -11.24
N PRO A 136 -12.87 -2.66 -10.75
CA PRO A 136 -13.21 -2.29 -9.39
C PRO A 136 -14.72 -2.49 -9.21
N ARG A 137 -15.13 -3.47 -8.39
CA ARG A 137 -16.54 -3.71 -8.09
C ARG A 137 -17.19 -2.58 -7.28
N CYS A 138 -16.40 -1.67 -6.71
CA CYS A 138 -16.86 -0.61 -5.81
C CYS A 138 -16.77 0.81 -6.37
N ALA A 139 -16.21 1.05 -7.55
CA ALA A 139 -16.35 2.33 -8.20
C ALA A 139 -17.76 2.41 -8.80
N LYS A 140 -18.67 3.11 -8.14
CA LYS A 140 -19.92 3.51 -8.77
C LYS A 140 -19.52 4.24 -10.05
N LYS A 141 -19.97 3.72 -11.19
CA LYS A 141 -19.70 4.23 -12.55
C LYS A 141 -20.09 5.71 -12.77
N SER A 142 -20.53 6.43 -11.74
CA SER A 142 -21.07 7.78 -11.83
C SER A 142 -20.05 8.89 -11.58
N ASP A 143 -18.85 8.60 -11.04
CA ASP A 143 -17.98 9.69 -10.58
C ASP A 143 -16.73 9.92 -11.44
N PHE A 144 -16.53 9.13 -12.51
CA PHE A 144 -15.46 9.35 -13.47
C PHE A 144 -16.03 9.35 -14.89
N PRO A 145 -15.69 10.35 -15.72
CA PRO A 145 -16.08 10.35 -17.13
C PRO A 145 -15.52 9.11 -17.83
N PRO A 146 -16.27 8.45 -18.71
CA PRO A 146 -15.81 7.30 -19.47
C PRO A 146 -14.80 7.73 -20.52
N GLY A 147 -13.54 7.37 -20.33
CA GLY A 147 -12.47 7.59 -21.28
C GLY A 147 -11.13 7.72 -20.56
N PRO A 148 -10.01 7.36 -21.18
CA PRO A 148 -8.71 7.75 -20.68
C PRO A 148 -8.65 9.28 -20.74
N LEU A 149 -8.77 9.94 -19.58
CA LEU A 149 -8.44 11.36 -19.49
C LEU A 149 -6.95 11.46 -19.78
N GLU A 150 -6.61 11.80 -21.01
CA GLU A 150 -5.30 12.36 -21.29
C GLU A 150 -5.32 13.73 -20.60
N LEU A 151 -4.73 13.77 -19.39
CA LEU A 151 -4.41 15.04 -18.78
C LEU A 151 -3.42 15.72 -19.71
N GLU A 152 -3.89 16.75 -20.40
CA GLU A 152 -3.00 17.60 -21.16
C GLU A 152 -1.94 18.13 -20.18
N LEU A 153 -0.70 18.17 -20.64
CA LEU A 153 0.39 18.83 -19.92
C LEU A 153 -0.03 20.27 -19.66
N THR A 154 -0.36 20.59 -18.41
CA THR A 154 -0.52 21.98 -18.00
C THR A 154 0.88 22.61 -17.92
N GLU A 155 0.98 23.93 -17.95
CA GLU A 155 2.27 24.65 -17.88
C GLU A 155 3.06 24.31 -16.59
N SER A 156 2.36 23.84 -15.55
CA SER A 156 2.95 23.47 -14.25
C SER A 156 3.12 21.98 -14.06
N SER A 157 2.56 21.11 -14.92
CA SER A 157 2.71 19.66 -14.80
C SER A 157 4.09 19.19 -15.27
N PHE A 158 4.62 18.15 -14.62
CA PHE A 158 5.94 17.62 -14.95
C PHE A 158 6.02 16.12 -14.71
N ARG A 159 6.94 15.46 -15.42
CA ARG A 159 7.15 14.02 -15.31
C ARG A 159 8.02 13.68 -14.10
N VAL A 160 7.56 12.69 -13.36
CA VAL A 160 8.24 12.10 -12.21
C VAL A 160 8.36 10.60 -12.38
N TYR A 161 9.23 9.98 -11.58
CA TYR A 161 9.33 8.52 -11.53
C TYR A 161 9.73 8.05 -10.14
N HIS A 162 9.52 6.76 -9.88
CA HIS A 162 10.11 6.05 -8.75
C HIS A 162 10.67 4.70 -9.21
N GLU A 163 11.52 4.10 -8.38
CA GLU A 163 12.15 2.80 -8.64
C GLU A 163 11.90 1.81 -7.49
N CYS A 164 10.78 2.00 -6.75
CA CYS A 164 10.54 1.24 -5.52
C CYS A 164 10.25 -0.25 -5.78
N PHE A 165 9.32 -0.60 -6.62
CA PHE A 165 8.93 -2.00 -6.89
C PHE A 165 8.90 -2.28 -8.40
N GLY A 166 9.92 -1.84 -9.08
CA GLY A 166 9.95 -1.67 -10.51
C GLY A 166 9.84 -0.19 -10.86
N LYS A 167 10.32 0.19 -12.03
CA LYS A 167 10.30 1.57 -12.47
C LYS A 167 8.91 1.98 -12.94
N CYS A 168 8.31 2.95 -12.30
CA CYS A 168 7.04 3.54 -12.71
C CYS A 168 7.22 5.02 -13.00
N ARG A 169 6.64 5.52 -14.10
CA ARG A 169 6.66 6.91 -14.50
C ARG A 169 5.27 7.51 -14.40
N GLY A 170 5.21 8.77 -13.98
CA GLY A 170 3.94 9.49 -13.82
C GLY A 170 4.05 10.95 -14.22
N LEU A 171 2.90 11.56 -14.47
CA LEU A 171 2.74 12.99 -14.63
C LEU A 171 2.23 13.58 -13.30
N PHE A 172 3.04 14.39 -12.66
CA PHE A 172 2.63 15.14 -11.47
C PHE A 172 1.91 16.42 -11.89
N VAL A 173 0.71 16.62 -11.35
CA VAL A 173 -0.13 17.80 -11.62
C VAL A 173 -0.29 18.59 -10.32
N PRO A 174 0.50 19.65 -10.10
CA PRO A 174 0.53 20.41 -8.84
C PRO A 174 -0.80 20.98 -8.41
N GLU A 175 -1.64 21.37 -9.36
CA GLU A 175 -2.96 21.97 -9.12
C GLU A 175 -3.92 20.98 -8.43
N LEU A 176 -3.76 19.69 -8.71
CA LEU A 176 -4.56 18.64 -8.10
C LEU A 176 -4.10 18.27 -6.69
N TYR A 177 -2.88 18.70 -6.29
CA TYR A 177 -2.34 18.39 -4.96
C TYR A 177 -2.89 19.34 -3.90
N GLY A 178 -4.20 19.25 -3.63
CA GLY A 178 -4.92 20.08 -2.66
C GLY A 178 -4.87 19.60 -1.22
N HIS A 179 -4.57 18.31 -0.99
CA HIS A 179 -4.42 17.69 0.34
C HIS A 179 -3.47 16.47 0.25
N PRO A 180 -2.96 15.94 1.39
CA PRO A 180 -1.93 14.87 1.40
C PRO A 180 -2.30 13.58 0.65
N SER A 181 -3.59 13.26 0.57
CA SER A 181 -4.10 12.06 -0.11
C SER A 181 -4.79 12.38 -1.44
N ALA A 182 -4.60 13.59 -1.98
CA ALA A 182 -5.18 13.96 -3.27
C ALA A 182 -4.53 13.17 -4.41
N PRO A 183 -5.31 12.59 -5.33
CA PRO A 183 -4.78 11.91 -6.51
C PRO A 183 -4.27 12.94 -7.52
N CYS A 184 -2.97 13.17 -7.51
CA CYS A 184 -2.30 14.22 -8.28
C CYS A 184 -1.21 13.71 -9.23
N ILE A 185 -0.94 12.40 -9.24
CA ILE A 185 0.04 11.77 -10.13
C ILE A 185 -0.68 10.79 -11.04
N GLN A 186 -0.68 11.05 -12.35
CA GLN A 186 -1.18 10.10 -13.33
C GLN A 186 -0.07 9.13 -13.74
N CYS A 187 -0.29 7.83 -13.59
CA CYS A 187 0.61 6.82 -14.14
C CYS A 187 0.60 6.90 -15.67
N LEU A 188 1.78 6.94 -16.31
CA LEU A 188 1.87 7.03 -17.77
C LEU A 188 1.51 5.72 -18.48
N ASP A 189 1.57 4.58 -17.77
CA ASP A 189 1.24 3.27 -18.35
C ASP A 189 -0.26 2.97 -18.26
N CYS A 190 -0.88 3.02 -17.07
CA CYS A 190 -2.30 2.69 -16.88
C CYS A 190 -3.25 3.88 -16.90
N ARG A 191 -2.74 5.11 -16.92
CA ARG A 191 -3.50 6.38 -16.92
C ARG A 191 -4.35 6.63 -15.67
N LEU A 192 -4.22 5.80 -14.63
CA LEU A 192 -4.90 6.01 -13.36
C LEU A 192 -4.20 7.07 -12.53
N MET A 193 -4.99 7.74 -11.69
CA MET A 193 -4.53 8.81 -10.81
C MET A 193 -4.23 8.27 -9.41
N TYR A 194 -3.10 8.66 -8.84
CA TYR A 194 -2.66 8.23 -7.52
C TYR A 194 -2.23 9.41 -6.65
N PRO A 195 -2.49 9.37 -5.35
CA PRO A 195 -1.78 10.22 -4.40
C PRO A 195 -0.31 9.76 -4.29
N PRO A 196 0.62 10.65 -3.90
CA PRO A 196 2.06 10.35 -3.91
C PRO A 196 2.45 9.07 -3.15
N HIS A 197 1.87 8.84 -1.97
CA HIS A 197 2.18 7.66 -1.16
C HIS A 197 1.68 6.33 -1.76
N LYS A 198 0.64 6.36 -2.60
CA LYS A 198 0.16 5.20 -3.35
C LYS A 198 0.90 5.02 -4.66
N PHE A 199 1.34 6.11 -5.29
CA PHE A 199 2.12 6.05 -6.51
C PHE A 199 3.43 5.27 -6.30
N VAL A 200 4.12 5.47 -5.18
CA VAL A 200 5.40 4.78 -4.90
C VAL A 200 5.29 3.28 -4.65
N VAL A 201 4.09 2.74 -4.39
CA VAL A 201 3.83 1.30 -4.32
C VAL A 201 3.16 0.74 -5.58
N HIS A 202 2.87 1.60 -6.56
CA HIS A 202 2.30 1.23 -7.85
C HIS A 202 3.39 0.90 -8.86
N SER A 203 3.29 -0.24 -9.55
CA SER A 203 4.23 -0.66 -10.59
C SER A 203 3.57 -1.63 -11.56
N HIS A 204 3.94 -1.57 -12.84
CA HIS A 204 3.47 -2.46 -13.90
C HIS A 204 4.45 -3.58 -14.22
N LYS A 205 5.70 -3.44 -13.80
CA LYS A 205 6.78 -4.38 -14.10
C LYS A 205 7.31 -5.04 -12.84
N ALA A 206 6.49 -5.89 -12.24
CA ALA A 206 6.82 -6.60 -10.99
C ALA A 206 8.05 -7.54 -11.13
N LEU A 207 8.42 -7.91 -12.36
CA LEU A 207 9.51 -8.87 -12.64
C LEU A 207 10.87 -8.23 -12.84
N GLU A 208 10.96 -6.92 -13.10
CA GLU A 208 12.22 -6.23 -13.31
C GLU A 208 12.77 -5.68 -11.99
N ASN A 209 13.90 -6.20 -11.55
CA ASN A 209 14.69 -5.75 -10.41
C ASN A 209 13.92 -5.76 -9.08
N ARG A 210 13.85 -6.92 -8.46
CA ARG A 210 13.49 -7.02 -7.04
C ARG A 210 14.54 -6.30 -6.20
N THR A 211 14.34 -5.02 -6.00
CA THR A 211 15.11 -4.28 -5.01
C THR A 211 14.61 -4.68 -3.63
N CYS A 212 15.52 -5.11 -2.76
CA CYS A 212 15.19 -5.32 -1.35
C CYS A 212 15.03 -3.95 -0.71
N HIS A 213 13.79 -3.54 -0.42
CA HIS A 213 13.49 -2.23 0.20
C HIS A 213 13.44 -2.36 1.72
N TRP A 214 14.59 -2.65 2.34
CA TRP A 214 14.70 -2.63 3.78
C TRP A 214 14.32 -1.25 4.33
N GLY A 215 13.32 -1.22 5.23
CA GLY A 215 12.83 0.01 5.82
C GLY A 215 12.00 0.91 4.90
N PHE A 216 11.49 0.37 3.78
CA PHE A 216 10.56 1.10 2.94
C PHE A 216 9.27 1.42 3.73
N ASP A 217 8.85 2.67 3.63
CA ASP A 217 7.55 3.13 4.13
C ASP A 217 6.98 4.12 3.11
N SER A 218 5.78 3.86 2.61
CA SER A 218 5.10 4.73 1.65
C SER A 218 4.88 6.15 2.18
N ALA A 219 4.84 6.35 3.49
CA ALA A 219 4.82 7.67 4.10
C ALA A 219 6.05 8.52 3.76
N ASN A 220 7.19 7.88 3.46
CA ASN A 220 8.44 8.51 3.04
C ASN A 220 8.51 8.75 1.52
N TRP A 221 7.38 8.78 0.82
CA TRP A 221 7.29 8.96 -0.63
C TRP A 221 8.15 10.11 -1.17
N ARG A 222 8.36 11.15 -0.37
CA ARG A 222 9.18 12.33 -0.70
C ARG A 222 10.60 11.95 -1.08
N ALA A 223 11.16 10.92 -0.45
CA ALA A 223 12.50 10.41 -0.76
C ALA A 223 12.54 9.57 -2.04
N TYR A 224 11.40 9.01 -2.44
CA TYR A 224 11.35 8.03 -3.54
C TYR A 224 10.91 8.62 -4.87
N ILE A 225 10.12 9.71 -4.87
CA ILE A 225 9.69 10.38 -6.09
C ILE A 225 10.80 11.29 -6.59
N LEU A 226 11.23 11.04 -7.82
CA LEU A 226 12.33 11.73 -8.48
C LEU A 226 11.82 12.42 -9.75
N LEU A 227 12.48 13.55 -10.11
CA LEU A 227 12.18 14.27 -11.34
C LEU A 227 12.70 13.48 -12.55
N ALA A 228 11.86 13.26 -13.54
CA ALA A 228 12.27 12.61 -14.78
C ALA A 228 13.15 13.55 -15.63
N ARG A 229 14.15 12.99 -16.31
CA ARG A 229 15.05 13.76 -17.17
C ARG A 229 14.42 14.12 -18.52
N ASP A 230 13.43 13.35 -18.95
CA ASP A 230 12.71 13.47 -20.23
C ASP A 230 11.48 14.38 -20.17
N ASN A 231 11.52 15.42 -19.32
CA ASN A 231 10.43 16.40 -19.27
C ASN A 231 10.35 17.20 -20.59
N PRO A 232 9.15 17.36 -21.18
CA PRO A 232 8.97 18.18 -22.36
C PRO A 232 9.37 19.64 -22.08
N GLY A 233 10.15 20.22 -22.96
CA GLY A 233 10.66 21.60 -22.79
C GLY A 233 11.88 21.75 -21.90
N ALA A 234 12.31 20.71 -21.19
CA ALA A 234 13.46 20.76 -20.29
C ALA A 234 14.81 20.56 -21.01
N GLY A 235 14.95 21.10 -22.24
CA GLY A 235 16.20 21.04 -23.00
C GLY A 235 17.34 21.92 -22.45
N GLY A 236 17.07 22.72 -21.39
CA GLY A 236 18.04 23.60 -20.75
C GLY A 236 18.18 23.32 -19.24
N GLU A 237 19.35 23.59 -18.71
CA GLU A 237 19.65 23.44 -17.27
C GLU A 237 18.73 24.31 -16.38
N GLU A 238 18.33 25.49 -16.88
CA GLU A 238 17.48 26.43 -16.15
C GLU A 238 16.06 25.87 -15.94
N GLU A 239 15.47 25.24 -16.94
CA GLU A 239 14.14 24.62 -16.85
C GLU A 239 14.17 23.37 -15.94
N GLN A 240 15.21 22.57 -16.05
CA GLN A 240 15.41 21.44 -15.16
C GLN A 240 15.54 21.88 -13.69
N ALA A 241 16.24 22.98 -13.43
CA ALA A 241 16.36 23.58 -12.10
C ALA A 241 15.02 24.15 -11.62
N ARG A 242 14.18 24.72 -12.50
CA ARG A 242 12.84 25.20 -12.20
C ARG A 242 11.93 24.05 -11.77
N LEU A 243 11.88 22.96 -12.55
CA LEU A 243 11.07 21.79 -12.25
C LEU A 243 11.54 21.07 -10.97
N SER A 244 12.84 21.05 -10.71
CA SER A 244 13.41 20.49 -9.47
C SER A 244 12.93 21.29 -8.25
N ARG A 245 12.94 22.61 -8.32
CA ARG A 245 12.41 23.48 -7.24
C ARG A 245 10.92 23.24 -7.03
N LEU A 246 10.14 23.16 -8.11
CA LEU A 246 8.71 22.90 -8.02
C LEU A 246 8.40 21.55 -7.37
N LEU A 247 9.16 20.49 -7.70
CA LEU A 247 9.02 19.20 -7.05
C LEU A 247 9.31 19.29 -5.53
N GLU A 248 10.38 19.99 -5.13
CA GLU A 248 10.69 20.18 -3.71
C GLU A 248 9.60 21.00 -2.99
N GLU A 249 9.05 22.04 -3.61
CA GLU A 249 7.89 22.77 -3.07
C GLU A 249 6.70 21.84 -2.83
N MET A 250 6.40 20.96 -3.78
CA MET A 250 5.31 19.98 -3.63
C MET A 250 5.60 18.97 -2.53
N LYS A 251 6.84 18.54 -2.36
CA LYS A 251 7.26 17.67 -1.26
C LYS A 251 7.10 18.32 0.10
N GLU A 252 7.36 19.63 0.21
CA GLU A 252 7.24 20.39 1.47
C GLU A 252 5.81 20.81 1.81
N LYS A 253 4.90 20.87 0.81
CA LYS A 253 3.58 21.52 0.94
C LYS A 253 2.76 21.04 2.13
N PHE A 254 2.76 19.75 2.44
CA PHE A 254 2.02 19.15 3.57
C PHE A 254 2.94 18.40 4.53
N ASP A 255 4.23 18.76 4.59
CA ASP A 255 5.17 18.19 5.54
C ASP A 255 5.11 18.91 6.88
N TYR A 256 4.19 18.47 7.74
CA TYR A 256 4.02 19.03 9.07
C TYR A 256 5.18 18.68 10.01
N SER A 257 5.87 17.57 9.79
CA SER A 257 6.98 17.09 10.63
C SER A 257 8.18 18.05 10.61
N ASN A 258 8.49 18.61 9.46
CA ASN A 258 9.59 19.56 9.28
C ASN A 258 9.24 20.99 9.73
N LYS A 259 7.96 21.36 9.72
CA LYS A 259 7.55 22.69 10.20
C LYS A 259 7.79 22.88 11.70
N TYR A 260 7.65 21.82 12.50
CA TYR A 260 7.93 21.88 13.94
C TYR A 260 9.43 21.88 14.24
N LYS A 261 10.26 21.17 13.47
CA LYS A 261 11.73 21.17 13.65
C LYS A 261 12.35 22.53 13.33
N ARG A 262 11.85 23.25 12.32
CA ARG A 262 12.32 24.59 11.97
C ARG A 262 11.90 25.67 12.98
N LYS A 263 10.79 25.49 13.73
CA LYS A 263 10.40 26.38 14.83
C LYS A 263 11.18 26.16 16.11
N ALA A 264 11.67 24.96 16.37
CA ALA A 264 12.49 24.64 17.56
C ALA A 264 13.98 25.00 17.40
N ALA A 265 14.43 25.33 16.19
CA ALA A 265 15.80 25.73 15.86
C ALA A 265 15.97 27.26 15.68
N ARG A 266 14.96 28.06 16.00
CA ARG A 266 14.97 29.52 16.12
C ARG A 266 14.69 29.90 17.57
#